data_ea1bc45aa96ff2e52bb3f651819c80c6
#
_entry.id   ea1bc45aa96ff2e52bb3f651819c80c6
#
_cell.length_a   1.000
_cell.length_b   1.000
_cell.length_c   1.000
_cell.angle_alpha   90.00
_cell.angle_beta   90.00
_cell.angle_gamma   90.00
#
_symmetry.space_group_name_H-M   'P 1'
#
loop_
_entity.id
_entity.type
_entity.pdbx_description
1 polymer ?
#
loop_
_entity_poly.entity_id
_entity_poly.type
_entity_poly.pdbx_seq_one_letter_code
_entity_poly.pdbx_strand_id
1 'polypeptide(L)'
;MAHHHHHHMLPIQKKVGYLIKDDSEKQATITNTKYSTLANPYISVANIMLQNYVKQREKYNYDTLKEQFTFIKNASTSIVYMQFANFMNIDNSLSPVIRYQKLYRRSINIISINNINNNEATVTFESLAQNNTGEILENMLWEAKIGFIMDSISTSTLHNMPFHFIVTSYKLKLLRNKNQQ
;
A
#
# COMPACT_ATOMS: atom_id res chain seq x y z
N MET A 1 9.77 -12.07 14.63
CA MET A 1 9.71 -11.82 14.53
C MET A 1 9.76 -11.55 13.71
N ALA A 2 9.74 -11.79 13.38
CA ALA A 2 9.53 -11.60 12.99
C ALA A 2 9.60 -11.26 11.94
N HIS A 3 9.50 -11.32 11.64
CA HIS A 3 9.41 -10.97 11.01
C HIS A 3 9.55 -10.64 9.99
N HIS A 4 9.49 -10.95 9.86
CA HIS A 4 9.47 -10.65 9.28
C HIS A 4 9.79 -10.31 8.29
N HIS A 5 9.73 -10.43 8.18
CA HIS A 5 9.89 -10.13 7.62
C HIS A 5 10.25 -9.76 6.59
N HIS A 6 10.21 -9.89 6.58
CA HIS A 6 10.51 -9.59 6.07
C HIS A 6 10.81 -9.17 4.97
N HIS A 7 10.72 -9.34 5.01
CA HIS A 7 11.04 -9.03 4.54
C HIS A 7 11.25 -8.67 3.40
N HIS A 8 11.12 -8.94 3.34
CA HIS A 8 11.34 -8.69 2.86
C HIS A 8 11.39 -8.37 1.67
N MET A 9 11.32 -8.58 1.55
CA MET A 9 11.23 -8.44 1.08
C MET A 9 11.21 -8.01 0.12
N LEU A 10 11.15 -8.27 0.06
CA LEU A 10 10.98 -7.96 -0.29
C LEU A 10 10.93 -7.70 -1.10
N PRO A 11 10.84 -8.09 -1.05
CA PRO A 11 10.59 -7.83 -1.27
C PRO A 11 10.60 -7.44 -2.25
N ILE A 12 10.34 -7.83 -2.16
CA ILE A 12 10.16 -7.56 -2.36
C ILE A 12 10.25 -7.45 -3.02
N GLN A 13 9.96 -7.60 -2.91
CA GLN A 13 9.95 -7.65 -2.87
C GLN A 13 9.99 -7.74 -3.33
N LYS A 14 9.89 -8.31 -3.47
CA LYS A 14 9.80 -8.43 -3.38
C LYS A 14 9.83 -8.37 -3.93
N LYS A 15 9.79 -8.54 -4.21
CA LYS A 15 9.65 -8.50 -4.26
C LYS A 15 9.89 -8.06 -4.84
N VAL A 16 10.06 -7.83 -5.45
CA VAL A 16 10.11 -7.42 -5.34
C VAL A 16 10.38 -6.99 -5.70
N GLY A 17 10.58 -6.96 -6.07
CA GLY A 17 10.60 -6.79 -5.62
C GLY A 17 11.08 -6.08 -5.97
N TYR A 18 11.25 -5.86 -6.15
CA TYR A 18 11.54 -5.30 -5.82
C TYR A 18 12.21 -4.89 -6.20
N LEU A 19 12.30 -5.45 -5.93
CA LEU A 19 12.61 -5.22 -5.66
C LEU A 19 13.19 -4.92 -5.62
N ILE A 20 13.44 -4.98 -5.69
CA ILE A 20 13.70 -4.86 -5.11
C ILE A 20 14.15 -5.02 -4.93
N LYS A 21 14.16 -4.91 -4.68
CA LYS A 21 14.38 -5.33 -3.95
C LYS A 21 14.76 -5.60 -3.81
N ASP A 22 14.87 -5.67 -3.88
CA ASP A 22 15.04 -6.03 -3.23
C ASP A 22 15.26 -6.27 -3.28
N ASP A 23 15.18 -6.32 -3.21
CA ASP A 23 15.15 -6.80 -2.72
C ASP A 23 15.19 -7.17 -2.98
N SER A 24 14.97 -7.74 -2.97
CA SER A 24 14.67 -8.19 -2.59
C SER A 24 14.48 -8.46 -2.85
N GLU A 25 14.08 -8.49 -2.61
CA GLU A 25 13.61 -8.91 -2.32
C GLU A 25 13.29 -9.06 -2.53
N LYS A 26 13.22 -9.11 -2.53
CA LYS A 26 12.68 -9.26 -2.25
C LYS A 26 12.33 -9.38 -2.80
N GLN A 27 12.10 -9.38 -2.78
CA GLN A 27 11.64 -9.52 -2.72
C GLN A 27 11.16 -9.86 -3.15
N ALA A 28 10.95 -10.56 -3.22
CA ALA A 28 10.36 -10.89 -3.06
C ALA A 28 9.75 -10.93 -3.49
N THR A 29 9.28 -10.96 -3.65
CA THR A 29 8.61 -10.99 -3.63
C THR A 29 8.39 -10.91 -4.25
N ILE A 30 8.14 -11.20 -4.32
CA ILE A 30 7.93 -11.29 -4.60
C ILE A 30 7.83 -11.85 -5.25
N THR A 31 7.39 -12.48 -5.33
CA THR A 31 7.32 -13.18 -5.70
C THR A 31 7.25 -13.97 -6.70
N ASN A 32 6.99 -15.03 -6.91
CA ASN A 32 7.02 -15.86 -7.87
C ASN A 32 6.69 -15.32 -9.15
N THR A 33 5.96 -14.52 -9.23
CA THR A 33 5.62 -13.77 -10.38
C THR A 33 6.69 -12.79 -10.74
N LYS A 34 7.74 -12.77 -10.01
CA LYS A 34 8.81 -11.83 -10.28
C LYS A 34 9.43 -11.98 -11.64
N TYR A 35 9.34 -13.14 -12.24
CA TYR A 35 9.89 -13.32 -13.59
C TYR A 35 9.09 -12.56 -14.62
N SER A 36 7.76 -12.61 -14.52
CA SER A 36 6.93 -11.82 -15.39
C SER A 36 7.19 -10.35 -15.18
N THR A 37 7.39 -9.95 -13.94
CA THR A 37 7.66 -8.57 -13.59
C THR A 37 8.95 -8.09 -14.23
N LEU A 38 9.98 -8.91 -14.22
CA LEU A 38 11.24 -8.54 -14.84
C LEU A 38 11.13 -8.44 -16.36
N ALA A 39 10.27 -9.26 -16.96
CA ALA A 39 10.09 -9.26 -18.40
C ALA A 39 9.13 -8.16 -18.87
N ASN A 40 8.39 -7.53 -17.96
CA ASN A 40 7.39 -6.52 -18.30
C ASN A 40 7.62 -5.28 -17.48
N PRO A 41 8.30 -4.27 -18.04
CA PRO A 41 8.59 -3.03 -17.31
C PRO A 41 7.35 -2.31 -16.81
N TYR A 42 6.24 -2.39 -17.53
CA TYR A 42 4.99 -1.78 -17.10
C TYR A 42 4.57 -2.37 -15.75
N ILE A 43 4.57 -3.68 -15.63
CA ILE A 43 4.16 -4.37 -14.40
C ILE A 43 5.12 -4.04 -13.25
N SER A 44 6.41 -3.94 -13.52
CA SER A 44 7.39 -3.58 -12.51
C SER A 44 7.12 -2.21 -11.92
N VAL A 45 6.85 -1.23 -12.77
CA VAL A 45 6.54 0.13 -12.32
C VAL A 45 5.19 0.15 -11.62
N ALA A 46 4.19 -0.53 -12.17
CA ALA A 46 2.87 -0.60 -11.55
C ALA A 46 2.96 -1.15 -10.13
N ASN A 47 3.77 -2.19 -9.92
CA ASN A 47 3.92 -2.78 -8.59
C ASN A 47 4.58 -1.83 -7.59
N ILE A 48 5.52 -1.02 -8.04
CA ILE A 48 6.12 0.01 -7.19
C ILE A 48 5.04 1.04 -6.78
N MET A 49 4.24 1.47 -7.76
CA MET A 49 3.18 2.45 -7.50
C MET A 49 2.09 1.88 -6.59
N LEU A 50 1.72 0.62 -6.80
CA LEU A 50 0.72 -0.07 -5.97
C LEU A 50 1.18 -0.19 -4.51
N GLN A 51 2.42 -0.60 -4.29
CA GLN A 51 2.95 -0.70 -2.94
C GLN A 51 2.94 0.65 -2.24
N ASN A 52 3.38 1.68 -2.95
CA ASN A 52 3.42 3.03 -2.38
C ASN A 52 2.01 3.52 -2.05
N TYR A 53 1.07 3.28 -2.95
CA TYR A 53 -0.32 3.69 -2.73
C TYR A 53 -0.90 3.03 -1.47
N VAL A 54 -0.75 1.72 -1.34
CA VAL A 54 -1.27 0.99 -0.18
C VAL A 54 -0.64 1.50 1.10
N LYS A 55 0.69 1.66 1.10
CA LYS A 55 1.38 2.18 2.28
C LYS A 55 0.89 3.57 2.66
N GLN A 56 0.74 4.46 1.69
CA GLN A 56 0.30 5.82 1.96
C GLN A 56 -1.16 5.87 2.42
N ARG A 57 -2.01 5.02 1.86
CA ARG A 57 -3.43 5.02 2.20
C ARG A 57 -3.70 4.38 3.55
N GLU A 58 -2.99 3.31 3.88
CA GLU A 58 -3.29 2.50 5.05
C GLU A 58 -2.52 2.90 6.31
N LYS A 59 -1.41 3.60 6.17
CA LYS A 59 -0.68 4.07 7.32
C LYS A 59 -1.49 5.09 8.11
N TYR A 60 -1.14 5.27 9.36
CA TYR A 60 -1.69 6.37 10.13
C TYR A 60 -0.60 7.00 10.98
N ASN A 61 -0.43 8.29 10.84
CA ASN A 61 0.41 9.12 11.69
C ASN A 61 -0.25 10.49 11.74
N TYR A 62 -0.65 10.90 12.93
CA TYR A 62 -1.36 12.17 13.11
C TYR A 62 -0.59 13.35 12.49
N ASP A 63 0.74 13.30 12.58
CA ASP A 63 1.58 14.42 12.13
C ASP A 63 1.69 14.54 10.61
N THR A 64 1.28 13.53 9.87
CA THR A 64 1.42 13.52 8.40
C THR A 64 0.08 13.36 7.68
N LEU A 65 -1.03 13.64 8.35
CA LEU A 65 -2.37 13.50 7.77
C LEU A 65 -2.56 14.35 6.51
N LYS A 66 -2.08 15.59 6.54
CA LYS A 66 -2.26 16.49 5.41
C LYS A 66 -1.60 15.94 4.14
N GLU A 67 -0.38 15.46 4.28
CA GLU A 67 0.38 14.88 3.17
C GLU A 67 -0.30 13.62 2.66
N GLN A 68 -0.83 12.80 3.55
CA GLN A 68 -1.57 11.60 3.19
C GLN A 68 -2.80 11.94 2.34
N PHE A 69 -3.62 12.89 2.79
CA PHE A 69 -4.81 13.31 2.04
C PHE A 69 -4.44 13.83 0.66
N THR A 70 -3.41 14.65 0.59
CA THR A 70 -2.95 15.20 -0.70
C THR A 70 -2.51 14.08 -1.64
N PHE A 71 -1.73 13.12 -1.13
CA PHE A 71 -1.26 12.01 -1.95
C PHE A 71 -2.43 11.20 -2.50
N ILE A 72 -3.37 10.80 -1.62
CA ILE A 72 -4.49 9.95 -2.04
C ILE A 72 -5.39 10.70 -3.03
N LYS A 73 -5.60 11.99 -2.81
CA LYS A 73 -6.40 12.79 -3.74
C LYS A 73 -5.78 12.81 -5.12
N ASN A 74 -4.47 12.97 -5.21
CA ASN A 74 -3.76 13.07 -6.48
C ASN A 74 -3.61 11.72 -7.20
N ALA A 75 -3.68 10.62 -6.48
CA ALA A 75 -3.49 9.29 -7.02
C ALA A 75 -4.78 8.49 -7.15
N SER A 76 -5.94 9.13 -7.01
CA SER A 76 -7.24 8.45 -7.02
C SER A 76 -8.24 9.18 -7.86
N THR A 77 -9.23 8.44 -8.38
CA THR A 77 -10.43 9.09 -8.93
C THR A 77 -11.19 9.78 -7.79
N SER A 78 -12.11 10.69 -8.13
CA SER A 78 -12.87 11.42 -7.12
C SER A 78 -13.65 10.48 -6.21
N ILE A 79 -14.25 9.45 -6.76
CA ILE A 79 -15.03 8.47 -5.97
C ILE A 79 -14.13 7.72 -4.99
N VAL A 80 -12.98 7.26 -5.46
CA VAL A 80 -12.05 6.52 -4.61
C VAL A 80 -11.47 7.42 -3.52
N TYR A 81 -11.18 8.67 -3.86
CA TYR A 81 -10.72 9.64 -2.86
C TYR A 81 -11.81 9.90 -1.81
N MET A 82 -13.07 10.08 -2.25
CA MET A 82 -14.16 10.34 -1.32
C MET A 82 -14.41 9.18 -0.36
N GLN A 83 -14.23 7.94 -0.82
CA GLN A 83 -14.30 6.78 0.07
C GLN A 83 -13.26 6.88 1.18
N PHE A 84 -12.04 7.26 0.83
CA PHE A 84 -10.97 7.47 1.80
C PHE A 84 -11.31 8.63 2.76
N ALA A 85 -11.70 9.77 2.21
CA ALA A 85 -11.98 10.96 3.02
C ALA A 85 -13.15 10.71 3.98
N ASN A 86 -14.20 10.02 3.52
CA ASN A 86 -15.35 9.69 4.36
C ASN A 86 -14.96 8.74 5.49
N PHE A 87 -14.12 7.75 5.19
CA PHE A 87 -13.65 6.82 6.22
C PHE A 87 -12.82 7.56 7.28
N MET A 88 -11.99 8.51 6.86
CA MET A 88 -11.12 9.26 7.77
C MET A 88 -11.86 10.35 8.55
N ASN A 89 -13.07 10.70 8.15
CA ASN A 89 -13.83 11.77 8.77
C ASN A 89 -14.13 11.46 10.23
N ILE A 90 -13.97 12.47 11.10
CA ILE A 90 -14.18 12.31 12.55
C ILE A 90 -15.62 11.98 12.93
N ASP A 91 -16.57 12.19 12.02
CA ASP A 91 -17.96 11.77 12.26
C ASP A 91 -18.11 10.25 12.13
N ASN A 92 -17.14 9.56 11.58
CA ASN A 92 -17.11 8.11 11.53
C ASN A 92 -16.36 7.59 12.77
N SER A 93 -17.06 6.88 13.65
CA SER A 93 -16.45 6.36 14.88
C SER A 93 -15.34 5.36 14.63
N LEU A 94 -15.27 4.78 13.42
CA LEU A 94 -14.23 3.85 13.05
C LEU A 94 -13.02 4.54 12.40
N SER A 95 -13.08 5.86 12.26
CA SER A 95 -11.97 6.61 11.67
C SER A 95 -10.69 6.39 12.47
N PRO A 96 -9.56 6.18 11.79
CA PRO A 96 -8.27 6.11 12.47
C PRO A 96 -7.97 7.35 13.32
N VAL A 97 -8.44 8.52 12.90
CA VAL A 97 -8.25 9.77 13.67
C VAL A 97 -8.90 9.64 15.03
N ILE A 98 -10.07 9.03 15.11
CA ILE A 98 -10.79 8.80 16.37
C ILE A 98 -10.16 7.65 17.17
N ARG A 99 -9.83 6.55 16.47
CA ARG A 99 -9.33 5.35 17.14
C ARG A 99 -7.91 5.50 17.66
N TYR A 100 -7.04 6.18 16.91
CA TYR A 100 -5.62 6.25 17.23
C TYR A 100 -5.19 7.61 17.77
N GLN A 101 -5.86 8.67 17.35
CA GLN A 101 -5.57 10.04 17.80
C GLN A 101 -4.10 10.40 17.63
N LYS A 102 -3.44 10.91 18.64
CA LYS A 102 -1.99 11.18 18.63
C LYS A 102 -1.22 10.07 19.34
N LEU A 103 -1.92 9.05 19.82
CA LEU A 103 -1.34 8.04 20.70
C LEU A 103 -0.73 6.87 19.97
N TYR A 104 -1.34 6.48 18.85
CA TYR A 104 -0.92 5.29 18.10
C TYR A 104 -0.50 5.65 16.70
N ARG A 105 0.41 4.86 16.15
CA ARG A 105 0.79 4.92 14.72
C ARG A 105 0.50 3.57 14.11
N ARG A 106 0.05 3.59 12.86
CA ARG A 106 -0.23 2.39 12.10
C ARG A 106 0.78 2.29 10.98
N SER A 107 1.54 1.22 10.97
CA SER A 107 2.54 0.94 9.94
C SER A 107 2.09 -0.22 9.08
N ILE A 108 2.56 -0.24 7.83
CA ILE A 108 2.13 -1.20 6.82
C ILE A 108 3.34 -1.95 6.28
N ASN A 109 3.22 -3.28 6.22
CA ASN A 109 4.23 -4.13 5.64
C ASN A 109 3.60 -4.89 4.47
N ILE A 110 4.10 -4.64 3.26
CA ILE A 110 3.60 -5.32 2.06
C ILE A 110 4.15 -6.74 2.03
N ILE A 111 3.24 -7.71 1.90
CA ILE A 111 3.61 -9.12 1.85
C ILE A 111 3.76 -9.60 0.41
N SER A 112 2.77 -9.33 -0.44
CA SER A 112 2.80 -9.78 -1.83
C SER A 112 1.85 -8.98 -2.71
N ILE A 113 2.12 -9.03 -4.00
CA ILE A 113 1.24 -8.46 -5.03
C ILE A 113 0.92 -9.55 -6.03
N ASN A 114 -0.35 -9.70 -6.33
CA ASN A 114 -0.82 -10.60 -7.37
C ASN A 114 -1.40 -9.75 -8.50
N ASN A 115 -0.74 -9.74 -9.64
CA ASN A 115 -1.18 -8.97 -10.81
C ASN A 115 -2.24 -9.79 -11.55
N ILE A 116 -3.48 -9.32 -11.54
CA ILE A 116 -4.58 -10.00 -12.22
C ILE A 116 -4.52 -9.70 -13.71
N ASN A 117 -4.33 -8.43 -14.04
CA ASN A 117 -4.11 -7.97 -15.41
C ASN A 117 -3.40 -6.62 -15.37
N ASN A 118 -3.32 -5.90 -16.48
CA ASN A 118 -2.60 -4.64 -16.54
C ASN A 118 -3.26 -3.51 -15.76
N ASN A 119 -4.49 -3.69 -15.32
CA ASN A 119 -5.25 -2.64 -14.63
C ASN A 119 -5.85 -3.09 -13.31
N GLU A 120 -5.48 -4.28 -12.86
CA GLU A 120 -6.05 -4.82 -11.63
C GLU A 120 -5.06 -5.72 -10.90
N ALA A 121 -4.96 -5.54 -9.59
CA ALA A 121 -4.08 -6.35 -8.76
C ALA A 121 -4.66 -6.50 -7.36
N THR A 122 -4.22 -7.52 -6.64
CA THR A 122 -4.46 -7.64 -5.22
C THR A 122 -3.15 -7.47 -4.48
N VAL A 123 -3.18 -6.72 -3.38
CA VAL A 123 -2.01 -6.49 -2.54
C VAL A 123 -2.32 -7.04 -1.16
N THR A 124 -1.49 -7.95 -0.70
CA THR A 124 -1.61 -8.50 0.65
C THR A 124 -0.63 -7.76 1.54
N PHE A 125 -1.11 -7.30 2.69
CA PHE A 125 -0.27 -6.51 3.59
C PHE A 125 -0.66 -6.72 5.04
N GLU A 126 0.27 -6.43 5.93
CA GLU A 126 0.05 -6.46 7.37
C GLU A 126 -0.05 -5.04 7.89
N SER A 127 -0.93 -4.84 8.87
CA SER A 127 -1.02 -3.57 9.58
C SER A 127 -0.66 -3.79 11.05
N LEU A 128 0.14 -2.86 11.59
CA LEU A 128 0.52 -2.88 12.98
C LEU A 128 0.28 -1.49 13.55
N ALA A 129 -0.60 -1.39 14.54
CA ALA A 129 -0.83 -0.12 15.24
C ALA A 129 -0.29 -0.26 16.65
N GLN A 130 0.59 0.64 17.04
CA GLN A 130 1.20 0.61 18.36
C GLN A 130 1.50 2.02 18.86
N ASN A 131 1.63 2.14 20.18
CA ASN A 131 1.97 3.42 20.81
C ASN A 131 3.48 3.52 21.03
N ASN A 132 3.91 4.60 21.71
CA ASN A 132 5.34 4.86 21.91
C ASN A 132 6.01 3.86 22.85
N THR A 133 5.25 3.15 23.66
CA THR A 133 5.79 2.13 24.57
C THR A 133 5.76 0.74 23.94
N GLY A 134 5.30 0.64 22.69
CA GLY A 134 5.24 -0.65 22.00
C GLY A 134 3.98 -1.45 22.26
N GLU A 135 3.01 -0.87 22.96
CA GLU A 135 1.74 -1.54 23.19
C GLU A 135 1.00 -1.66 21.86
N ILE A 136 0.57 -2.88 21.52
CA ILE A 136 -0.04 -3.17 20.23
C ILE A 136 -1.55 -3.10 20.33
N LEU A 137 -2.16 -2.25 19.53
CA LEU A 137 -3.60 -2.12 19.43
C LEU A 137 -4.16 -2.92 18.24
N GLU A 138 -3.39 -3.05 17.19
CA GLU A 138 -3.84 -3.74 15.98
C GLU A 138 -2.67 -4.52 15.36
N ASN A 139 -2.94 -5.76 14.95
CA ASN A 139 -1.98 -6.57 14.21
C ASN A 139 -2.78 -7.48 13.29
N MET A 140 -2.95 -7.06 12.04
CA MET A 140 -3.89 -7.69 11.12
C MET A 140 -3.29 -7.96 9.76
N LEU A 141 -3.85 -8.94 9.06
CA LEU A 141 -3.49 -9.27 7.69
C LEU A 141 -4.67 -8.91 6.79
N TRP A 142 -4.38 -8.20 5.71
CA TRP A 142 -5.39 -7.65 4.79
C TRP A 142 -5.08 -7.96 3.35
N GLU A 143 -6.12 -7.88 2.53
CA GLU A 143 -5.97 -7.91 1.09
C GLU A 143 -6.70 -6.70 0.51
N ALA A 144 -6.01 -5.92 -0.30
CA ALA A 144 -6.61 -4.81 -1.04
C ALA A 144 -6.74 -5.22 -2.50
N LYS A 145 -7.95 -5.17 -3.04
CA LYS A 145 -8.18 -5.38 -4.47
C LYS A 145 -8.24 -4.00 -5.13
N ILE A 146 -7.33 -3.75 -6.05
CA ILE A 146 -7.08 -2.42 -6.59
C ILE A 146 -7.24 -2.41 -8.11
N GLY A 147 -8.15 -1.55 -8.58
CA GLY A 147 -8.21 -1.20 -9.99
C GLY A 147 -7.42 0.09 -10.20
N PHE A 148 -6.69 0.20 -11.30
CA PHE A 148 -5.87 1.36 -11.58
C PHE A 148 -5.63 1.53 -13.07
N ILE A 149 -5.25 2.74 -13.45
CA ILE A 149 -4.74 3.01 -14.79
C ILE A 149 -3.37 3.64 -14.64
N MET A 150 -2.48 3.33 -15.56
CA MET A 150 -1.14 3.90 -15.54
C MET A 150 -0.70 4.15 -16.98
N ASP A 151 -0.43 5.42 -17.27
CA ASP A 151 -0.01 5.83 -18.60
C ASP A 151 1.32 6.52 -18.53
N SER A 152 2.13 6.38 -19.56
CA SER A 152 3.34 7.18 -19.67
C SER A 152 2.95 8.61 -19.99
N ILE A 153 3.65 9.56 -19.39
CA ILE A 153 3.39 10.96 -19.59
C ILE A 153 4.37 11.50 -20.62
N SER A 154 3.90 12.39 -21.46
CA SER A 154 4.77 13.04 -22.43
C SER A 154 5.89 13.78 -21.73
N THR A 155 7.12 13.54 -22.18
CA THR A 155 8.27 14.12 -21.55
C THR A 155 8.29 15.64 -21.57
N SER A 156 7.62 16.23 -22.54
CA SER A 156 7.63 17.68 -22.65
C SER A 156 6.91 18.34 -21.48
N THR A 157 6.05 17.65 -20.80
CA THR A 157 5.33 18.24 -19.68
C THR A 157 5.83 17.77 -18.35
N LEU A 158 6.91 16.93 -18.34
CA LEU A 158 7.23 16.32 -17.21
C LEU A 158 7.97 16.93 -16.35
N HIS A 159 7.85 16.68 -15.34
CA HIS A 159 8.58 17.16 -14.25
C HIS A 159 9.39 16.01 -13.73
N ASN A 160 8.87 15.18 -12.90
CA ASN A 160 9.64 14.13 -12.33
C ASN A 160 8.95 12.78 -12.40
N MET A 161 7.77 12.75 -12.98
CA MET A 161 6.98 11.53 -12.99
C MET A 161 6.74 11.03 -14.39
N PRO A 162 7.45 9.99 -14.81
CA PRO A 162 7.30 9.45 -16.16
C PRO A 162 5.99 8.72 -16.36
N PHE A 163 5.24 8.45 -15.29
CA PHE A 163 3.98 7.73 -15.38
C PHE A 163 2.89 8.44 -14.60
N HIS A 164 1.69 8.40 -15.15
CA HIS A 164 0.50 8.90 -14.48
C HIS A 164 -0.23 7.68 -13.91
N PHE A 165 -0.36 7.61 -12.59
CA PHE A 165 -0.95 6.46 -11.91
C PHE A 165 -2.17 6.92 -11.14
N ILE A 166 -3.34 6.33 -11.44
CA ILE A 166 -4.59 6.67 -10.77
C ILE A 166 -5.32 5.41 -10.36
N VAL A 167 -5.68 5.32 -9.10
CA VAL A 167 -6.48 4.21 -8.57
C VAL A 167 -7.96 4.49 -8.88
N THR A 168 -8.59 3.54 -9.53
CA THR A 168 -9.97 3.64 -10.00
C THR A 168 -10.94 2.83 -9.15
N SER A 169 -10.44 1.89 -8.34
CA SER A 169 -11.25 1.18 -7.35
C SER A 169 -10.34 0.65 -6.24
N TYR A 170 -10.87 0.58 -5.04
CA TYR A 170 -10.10 0.11 -3.89
C TYR A 170 -11.03 -0.62 -2.93
N LYS A 171 -10.83 -1.92 -2.73
CA LYS A 171 -11.65 -2.73 -1.83
C LYS A 171 -10.78 -3.49 -0.87
N LEU A 172 -11.06 -3.32 0.41
CA LEU A 172 -10.26 -3.90 1.47
C LEU A 172 -10.99 -5.08 2.11
N LYS A 173 -10.25 -6.14 2.37
CA LYS A 173 -10.78 -7.34 3.00
C LYS A 173 -9.86 -7.77 4.11
N LEU A 174 -10.40 -7.95 5.31
CA LEU A 174 -9.64 -8.49 6.42
C LEU A 174 -9.48 -10.00 6.24
N LEU A 175 -8.23 -10.47 6.22
CA LEU A 175 -7.96 -11.91 6.10
C LEU A 175 -7.83 -12.55 7.46
N ARG A 176 -7.18 -11.86 8.39
CA ARG A 176 -6.93 -12.44 9.71
C ARG A 176 -6.58 -11.37 10.73
N ASN A 177 -7.10 -11.52 11.94
CA ASN A 177 -6.67 -10.73 13.08
C ASN A 177 -5.60 -11.53 13.81
N LYS A 178 -4.34 -11.13 13.72
CA LYS A 178 -3.22 -11.90 14.22
C LYS A 178 -3.17 -11.92 15.74
N ASN A 179 -3.86 -10.99 16.40
CA ASN A 179 -3.92 -10.97 17.86
C ASN A 179 -4.91 -11.99 18.43
N GLN A 180 -5.70 -12.64 17.59
CA GLN A 180 -6.72 -13.59 18.00
C GLN A 180 -6.33 -15.04 17.77
N GLN A 181 -5.07 -15.31 17.69
CA GLN A 181 -4.60 -16.67 17.48
C GLN A 181 -4.38 -17.39 18.78
#